data_9e3ab542cf5a339b30cae82d9aa7c3ce
#
_entry.id   9e3ab542cf5a339b30cae82d9aa7c3ce
#
_cell.length_a   1.000
_cell.length_b   1.000
_cell.length_c   1.000
_cell.angle_alpha   90.00
_cell.angle_beta   90.00
_cell.angle_gamma   90.00
#
_symmetry.space_group_name_H-M   'P 1'
#
loop_
_entity.id
_entity.type
_entity.pdbx_description
1 polymer ?
#
loop_
_entity_poly.entity_id
_entity_poly.type
_entity_poly.pdbx_seq_one_letter_code
_entity_poly.pdbx_strand_id
1 'polypeptide(L)'
;RNFFLGRELIKGPSGFGLMQMDEMDRITTEEMSKIGINIANPNQPVGTMSGGQRQTLAIARAIYFGAKILILDEPTSALGQKQQMEVLKTIKKVQRLGNIAIILITHNEIHARLIADRYTFLSLGEVIGSGLSSELGGEDVKRLMSGGAKIGDLAQELEL
;
A
#
# COMPACT_ATOMS: atom_id res chain seq x y z
N ARG A 1 -19.17 -2.53 -7.31
CA ARG A 1 -19.40 -1.06 -7.35
C ARG A 1 -18.19 -0.28 -6.81
N ASN A 2 -17.63 -0.64 -5.65
CA ASN A 2 -16.56 0.13 -5.00
C ASN A 2 -15.30 0.29 -5.87
N PHE A 3 -14.97 -0.71 -6.69
CA PHE A 3 -13.82 -0.66 -7.59
C PHE A 3 -13.97 0.44 -8.65
N PHE A 4 -15.17 0.61 -9.19
CA PHE A 4 -15.49 1.58 -10.24
C PHE A 4 -16.08 2.90 -9.73
N LEU A 5 -16.15 3.12 -8.42
CA LEU A 5 -16.77 4.32 -7.85
C LEU A 5 -16.25 5.62 -8.49
N GLY A 6 -17.15 6.39 -9.12
CA GLY A 6 -16.84 7.61 -9.87
C GLY A 6 -16.21 7.38 -11.26
N ARG A 7 -16.16 6.12 -11.73
CA ARG A 7 -15.68 5.71 -13.06
C ARG A 7 -16.46 4.51 -13.57
N GLU A 8 -17.77 4.52 -13.32
CA GLU A 8 -18.67 3.43 -13.67
C GLU A 8 -18.73 3.21 -15.19
N LEU A 9 -18.78 1.94 -15.61
CA LEU A 9 -18.96 1.59 -17.01
C LEU A 9 -20.42 1.78 -17.39
N ILE A 10 -20.68 2.66 -18.36
CA ILE A 10 -22.02 3.02 -18.81
C ILE A 10 -22.16 2.64 -20.29
N LYS A 11 -23.26 1.96 -20.64
CA LYS A 11 -23.64 1.66 -22.01
C LYS A 11 -24.77 2.59 -22.44
N GLY A 12 -24.53 3.39 -23.48
CA GLY A 12 -25.52 4.32 -24.02
C GLY A 12 -24.93 5.71 -24.28
N PRO A 13 -25.73 6.66 -24.78
CA PRO A 13 -25.33 8.05 -24.99
C PRO A 13 -24.86 8.69 -23.67
N SER A 14 -23.87 9.57 -23.76
CA SER A 14 -23.36 10.32 -22.60
C SER A 14 -24.49 10.97 -21.81
N GLY A 15 -24.60 10.65 -20.53
CA GLY A 15 -25.63 11.19 -19.63
C GLY A 15 -26.93 10.38 -19.51
N PHE A 16 -27.18 9.38 -20.37
CA PHE A 16 -28.39 8.54 -20.37
C PHE A 16 -28.06 7.05 -20.59
N GLY A 17 -27.13 6.52 -19.85
CA GLY A 17 -26.70 5.12 -20.01
C GLY A 17 -27.07 4.25 -18.82
N LEU A 18 -27.21 2.94 -19.09
CA LEU A 18 -27.33 1.91 -18.05
C LEU A 18 -25.94 1.45 -17.58
N MET A 19 -25.75 1.33 -16.28
CA MET A 19 -24.52 0.76 -15.72
C MET A 19 -24.34 -0.69 -16.15
N GLN A 20 -23.15 -1.03 -16.60
CA GLN A 20 -22.77 -2.39 -17.00
C GLN A 20 -22.29 -3.18 -15.78
N MET A 21 -23.23 -3.56 -14.90
CA MET A 21 -22.91 -4.18 -13.60
C MET A 21 -22.11 -5.47 -13.74
N ASP A 22 -22.55 -6.37 -14.64
CA ASP A 22 -21.91 -7.68 -14.84
C ASP A 22 -20.47 -7.53 -15.33
N GLU A 23 -20.23 -6.58 -16.25
CA GLU A 23 -18.89 -6.31 -16.77
C GLU A 23 -17.98 -5.69 -15.69
N MET A 24 -18.50 -4.76 -14.89
CA MET A 24 -17.76 -4.19 -13.75
C MET A 24 -17.40 -5.27 -12.71
N ASP A 25 -18.31 -6.20 -12.45
CA ASP A 25 -18.08 -7.30 -11.51
C ASP A 25 -17.02 -8.28 -12.03
N ARG A 26 -17.09 -8.62 -13.32
CA ARG A 26 -16.10 -9.45 -14.00
C ARG A 26 -14.70 -8.83 -13.91
N ILE A 27 -14.56 -7.57 -14.34
CA ILE A 27 -13.29 -6.84 -14.30
C ILE A 27 -12.77 -6.73 -12.86
N THR A 28 -13.62 -6.38 -11.90
CA THR A 28 -13.22 -6.29 -10.49
C THR A 28 -12.61 -7.61 -10.01
N THR A 29 -13.27 -8.73 -10.31
CA THR A 29 -12.79 -10.06 -9.91
C THR A 29 -11.47 -10.40 -10.57
N GLU A 30 -11.32 -10.15 -11.87
CA GLU A 30 -10.08 -10.38 -12.60
C GLU A 30 -8.91 -9.54 -12.09
N GLU A 31 -9.11 -8.23 -11.91
CA GLU A 31 -8.05 -7.33 -11.46
C GLU A 31 -7.59 -7.62 -10.03
N MET A 32 -8.52 -7.94 -9.14
CA MET A 32 -8.18 -8.35 -7.79
C MET A 32 -7.43 -9.69 -7.78
N SER A 33 -7.81 -10.63 -8.65
CA SER A 33 -7.11 -11.91 -8.78
C SER A 33 -5.66 -11.75 -9.26
N LYS A 34 -5.39 -10.84 -10.21
CA LYS A 34 -4.03 -10.54 -10.71
C LYS A 34 -3.07 -10.15 -9.58
N ILE A 35 -3.54 -9.40 -8.60
CA ILE A 35 -2.75 -9.02 -7.41
C ILE A 35 -2.87 -10.03 -6.27
N GLY A 36 -3.55 -11.16 -6.52
CA GLY A 36 -3.60 -12.32 -5.62
C GLY A 36 -4.68 -12.27 -4.57
N ILE A 37 -5.76 -11.55 -4.83
CA ILE A 37 -6.91 -11.49 -3.95
C ILE A 37 -8.10 -12.14 -4.63
N ASN A 38 -8.61 -13.17 -3.99
CA ASN A 38 -9.86 -13.78 -4.39
C ASN A 38 -11.00 -13.07 -3.67
N ILE A 39 -11.81 -12.34 -4.45
CA ILE A 39 -13.05 -11.74 -3.96
C ILE A 39 -14.16 -12.77 -4.11
N ALA A 40 -14.77 -13.16 -3.00
CA ALA A 40 -15.94 -14.06 -3.04
C ALA A 40 -17.19 -13.34 -3.59
N ASN A 41 -17.28 -12.03 -3.36
CA ASN A 41 -18.41 -11.22 -3.84
C ASN A 41 -17.91 -9.80 -4.23
N PRO A 42 -17.83 -9.47 -5.53
CA PRO A 42 -17.41 -8.16 -6.03
C PRO A 42 -18.37 -7.03 -5.60
N ASN A 43 -19.58 -7.37 -5.23
CA ASN A 43 -20.60 -6.43 -4.76
C ASN A 43 -20.61 -6.25 -3.23
N GLN A 44 -19.68 -6.87 -2.51
CA GLN A 44 -19.57 -6.71 -1.05
C GLN A 44 -19.42 -5.23 -0.67
N PRO A 45 -20.23 -4.68 0.24
CA PRO A 45 -20.07 -3.30 0.72
C PRO A 45 -18.70 -3.10 1.37
N VAL A 46 -18.00 -1.99 1.05
CA VAL A 46 -16.66 -1.68 1.61
C VAL A 46 -16.65 -1.66 3.14
N GLY A 47 -17.74 -1.20 3.76
CA GLY A 47 -17.87 -1.18 5.21
C GLY A 47 -17.80 -2.55 5.89
N THR A 48 -18.08 -3.63 5.15
CA THR A 48 -18.01 -5.02 5.66
C THR A 48 -16.68 -5.71 5.33
N MET A 49 -15.82 -5.06 4.56
CA MET A 49 -14.49 -5.57 4.25
C MET A 49 -13.52 -5.38 5.41
N SER A 50 -12.57 -6.29 5.56
CA SER A 50 -11.45 -6.10 6.47
C SER A 50 -10.59 -4.89 6.07
N GLY A 51 -9.83 -4.33 7.01
CA GLY A 51 -8.91 -3.22 6.72
C GLY A 51 -7.93 -3.56 5.59
N GLY A 52 -7.33 -4.75 5.62
CA GLY A 52 -6.44 -5.23 4.56
C GLY A 52 -7.14 -5.36 3.20
N GLN A 53 -8.37 -5.86 3.17
CA GLN A 53 -9.15 -5.95 1.93
C GLN A 53 -9.45 -4.56 1.34
N ARG A 54 -9.82 -3.59 2.18
CA ARG A 54 -10.05 -2.21 1.73
C ARG A 54 -8.78 -1.58 1.14
N GLN A 55 -7.66 -1.76 1.82
CA GLN A 55 -6.36 -1.25 1.35
C GLN A 55 -5.97 -1.86 0.01
N THR A 56 -6.13 -3.15 -0.12
CA THR A 56 -5.80 -3.85 -1.37
C THR A 56 -6.75 -3.50 -2.51
N LEU A 57 -8.03 -3.30 -2.23
CA LEU A 57 -9.00 -2.79 -3.21
C LEU A 57 -8.57 -1.42 -3.75
N ALA A 58 -8.11 -0.52 -2.87
CA ALA A 58 -7.62 0.80 -3.26
C ALA A 58 -6.38 0.71 -4.17
N ILE A 59 -5.42 -0.16 -3.84
CA ILE A 59 -4.24 -0.43 -4.65
C ILE A 59 -4.63 -0.97 -6.03
N ALA A 60 -5.47 -2.00 -6.08
CA ALA A 60 -5.94 -2.62 -7.33
C ALA A 60 -6.62 -1.59 -8.23
N ARG A 61 -7.49 -0.79 -7.65
CA ARG A 61 -8.18 0.30 -8.34
C ARG A 61 -7.22 1.31 -8.94
N ALA A 62 -6.24 1.78 -8.19
CA ALA A 62 -5.24 2.73 -8.67
C ALA A 62 -4.48 2.17 -9.88
N ILE A 63 -4.08 0.91 -9.83
CA ILE A 63 -3.37 0.22 -10.91
C ILE A 63 -4.24 0.10 -12.16
N TYR A 64 -5.47 -0.39 -12.02
CA TYR A 64 -6.41 -0.56 -13.12
C TYR A 64 -6.67 0.76 -13.86
N PHE A 65 -6.79 1.85 -13.14
CA PHE A 65 -7.00 3.18 -13.74
C PHE A 65 -5.71 3.87 -14.19
N GLY A 66 -4.59 3.14 -14.29
CA GLY A 66 -3.37 3.58 -14.97
C GLY A 66 -2.43 4.41 -14.13
N ALA A 67 -2.45 4.29 -12.80
CA ALA A 67 -1.47 4.92 -11.95
C ALA A 67 -0.05 4.54 -12.36
N LYS A 68 0.84 5.52 -12.47
CA LYS A 68 2.27 5.34 -12.73
C LYS A 68 3.09 5.45 -11.45
N ILE A 69 2.55 6.14 -10.46
CA ILE A 69 3.13 6.30 -9.13
C ILE A 69 2.05 5.95 -8.11
N LEU A 70 2.39 5.11 -7.16
CA LEU A 70 1.54 4.71 -6.05
C LEU A 70 2.18 5.20 -4.75
N ILE A 71 1.52 6.13 -4.07
CA ILE A 71 1.96 6.64 -2.77
C ILE A 71 1.12 5.94 -1.70
N LEU A 72 1.78 5.24 -0.81
CA LEU A 72 1.19 4.48 0.30
C LEU A 72 1.68 5.06 1.62
N ASP A 73 0.81 5.76 2.30
CA ASP A 73 1.09 6.37 3.60
C ASP A 73 0.55 5.45 4.71
N GLU A 74 1.45 4.89 5.51
CA GLU A 74 1.17 3.95 6.59
C GLU A 74 0.15 2.85 6.23
N PRO A 75 0.31 2.13 5.10
CA PRO A 75 -0.74 1.24 4.57
C PRO A 75 -1.05 0.05 5.46
N THR A 76 -0.22 -0.22 6.45
CA THR A 76 -0.35 -1.35 7.39
C THR A 76 -0.70 -0.91 8.81
N SER A 77 -0.79 0.40 9.08
CA SER A 77 -1.20 0.92 10.38
C SER A 77 -2.62 0.46 10.72
N ALA A 78 -2.90 0.26 12.00
CA ALA A 78 -4.19 -0.20 12.50
C ALA A 78 -4.70 -1.55 11.93
N LEU A 79 -3.83 -2.35 11.33
CA LEU A 79 -4.13 -3.70 10.83
C LEU A 79 -3.54 -4.77 11.74
N GLY A 80 -4.26 -5.88 11.91
CA GLY A 80 -3.72 -7.08 12.56
C GLY A 80 -2.61 -7.72 11.70
N GLN A 81 -1.68 -8.44 12.31
CA GLN A 81 -0.49 -9.01 11.64
C GLN A 81 -0.80 -9.76 10.35
N LYS A 82 -1.86 -10.58 10.33
CA LYS A 82 -2.27 -11.31 9.13
C LYS A 82 -2.64 -10.37 7.99
N GLN A 83 -3.39 -9.32 8.28
CA GLN A 83 -3.83 -8.32 7.30
C GLN A 83 -2.65 -7.47 6.80
N GLN A 84 -1.70 -7.11 7.68
CA GLN A 84 -0.46 -6.44 7.31
C GLN A 84 0.30 -7.25 6.27
N MET A 85 0.48 -8.55 6.52
CA MET A 85 1.17 -9.44 5.57
C MET A 85 0.44 -9.58 4.23
N GLU A 86 -0.89 -9.56 4.21
CA GLU A 86 -1.67 -9.56 2.97
C GLU A 86 -1.43 -8.28 2.15
N VAL A 87 -1.41 -7.11 2.80
CA VAL A 87 -1.11 -5.83 2.16
C VAL A 87 0.33 -5.81 1.62
N LEU A 88 1.32 -6.22 2.43
CA LEU A 88 2.73 -6.26 2.01
C LEU A 88 2.94 -7.21 0.82
N LYS A 89 2.31 -8.39 0.82
CA LYS A 89 2.34 -9.31 -0.32
C LYS A 89 1.77 -8.67 -1.59
N THR A 90 0.70 -7.88 -1.45
CA THR A 90 0.11 -7.15 -2.57
C THR A 90 1.07 -6.11 -3.11
N ILE A 91 1.66 -5.28 -2.23
CA ILE A 91 2.66 -4.28 -2.62
C ILE A 91 3.84 -4.93 -3.35
N LYS A 92 4.35 -6.05 -2.82
CA LYS A 92 5.46 -6.80 -3.45
C LYS A 92 5.10 -7.37 -4.82
N LYS A 93 3.87 -7.81 -5.03
CA LYS A 93 3.40 -8.24 -6.36
C LYS A 93 3.35 -7.07 -7.33
N VAL A 94 2.82 -5.92 -6.90
CA VAL A 94 2.76 -4.70 -7.72
C VAL A 94 4.17 -4.23 -8.10
N GLN A 95 5.12 -4.24 -7.15
CA GLN A 95 6.52 -3.93 -7.41
C GLN A 95 7.10 -4.81 -8.52
N ARG A 96 6.81 -6.11 -8.49
CA ARG A 96 7.29 -7.07 -9.50
C ARG A 96 6.71 -6.86 -10.89
N LEU A 97 5.58 -6.16 -11.05
CA LEU A 97 5.06 -5.79 -12.37
C LEU A 97 5.99 -4.82 -13.10
N GLY A 98 6.81 -4.05 -12.38
CA GLY A 98 7.89 -3.22 -12.90
C GLY A 98 7.46 -1.97 -13.68
N ASN A 99 6.17 -1.68 -13.77
CA ASN A 99 5.62 -0.56 -14.54
C ASN A 99 5.03 0.56 -13.68
N ILE A 100 5.16 0.46 -12.35
CA ILE A 100 4.63 1.39 -11.36
C ILE A 100 5.72 1.71 -10.34
N ALA A 101 6.00 3.00 -10.13
CA ALA A 101 6.84 3.43 -9.01
C ALA A 101 6.02 3.43 -7.72
N ILE A 102 6.60 2.91 -6.64
CA ILE A 102 5.93 2.85 -5.33
C ILE A 102 6.70 3.70 -4.33
N ILE A 103 6.03 4.64 -3.69
CA ILE A 103 6.54 5.38 -2.54
C ILE A 103 5.80 4.85 -1.31
N LEU A 104 6.53 4.17 -0.44
CA LEU A 104 6.00 3.63 0.81
C LEU A 104 6.49 4.47 1.97
N ILE A 105 5.57 5.09 2.69
CA ILE A 105 5.84 5.83 3.92
C ILE A 105 5.47 4.90 5.08
N THR A 106 6.40 4.64 5.98
CA THR A 106 6.14 3.80 7.15
C THR A 106 7.17 4.05 8.26
N HIS A 107 6.73 3.92 9.50
CA HIS A 107 7.60 3.86 10.68
C HIS A 107 7.96 2.42 11.08
N ASN A 108 7.45 1.41 10.38
CA ASN A 108 7.73 0.01 10.65
C ASN A 108 8.98 -0.47 9.89
N GLU A 109 10.09 -0.64 10.62
CA GLU A 109 11.38 -1.08 10.07
C GLU A 109 11.26 -2.40 9.29
N ILE A 110 10.55 -3.38 9.86
CA ILE A 110 10.41 -4.70 9.26
C ILE A 110 9.70 -4.59 7.91
N HIS A 111 8.61 -3.81 7.84
CA HIS A 111 7.87 -3.61 6.61
C HIS A 111 8.71 -2.89 5.54
N ALA A 112 9.45 -1.84 5.95
CA ALA A 112 10.37 -1.14 5.06
C ALA A 112 11.40 -2.10 4.47
N ARG A 113 12.06 -2.91 5.29
CA ARG A 113 13.09 -3.88 4.86
C ARG A 113 12.59 -4.98 3.95
N LEU A 114 11.34 -5.39 4.10
CA LEU A 114 10.72 -6.43 3.24
C LEU A 114 10.39 -5.91 1.82
N ILE A 115 10.13 -4.61 1.68
CA ILE A 115 9.56 -4.05 0.46
C ILE A 115 10.54 -3.17 -0.29
N ALA A 116 11.26 -2.26 0.40
CA ALA A 116 11.99 -1.18 -0.23
C ALA A 116 13.22 -1.64 -1.02
N ASP A 117 13.45 -1.02 -2.17
CA ASP A 117 14.71 -1.10 -2.93
C ASP A 117 15.65 0.04 -2.52
N ARG A 118 15.10 1.17 -2.08
CA ARG A 118 15.82 2.36 -1.62
C ARG A 118 15.11 2.97 -0.42
N TYR A 119 15.88 3.50 0.49
CA TYR A 119 15.39 4.24 1.66
C TYR A 119 15.71 5.73 1.54
N THR A 120 14.83 6.54 2.10
CA THR A 120 15.07 7.95 2.45
C THR A 120 14.51 8.16 3.85
N PHE A 121 15.36 8.53 4.79
CA PHE A 121 14.98 8.74 6.18
C PHE A 121 14.76 10.21 6.44
N LEU A 122 13.62 10.53 7.02
CA LEU A 122 13.19 11.89 7.34
C LEU A 122 13.10 12.06 8.85
N SER A 123 13.63 13.15 9.37
CA SER A 123 13.46 13.57 10.77
C SER A 123 13.23 15.07 10.79
N LEU A 124 12.18 15.51 11.49
CA LEU A 124 11.83 16.93 11.64
C LEU A 124 11.77 17.71 10.30
N GLY A 125 11.34 17.04 9.23
CA GLY A 125 11.23 17.63 7.89
C GLY A 125 12.52 17.63 7.07
N GLU A 126 13.63 17.13 7.60
CA GLU A 126 14.93 17.04 6.93
C GLU A 126 15.29 15.60 6.57
N VAL A 127 16.05 15.42 5.49
CA VAL A 127 16.63 14.13 5.10
C VAL A 127 17.88 13.88 5.94
N ILE A 128 17.82 12.87 6.82
CA ILE A 128 18.96 12.48 7.68
C ILE A 128 19.77 11.32 7.10
N GLY A 129 19.31 10.69 6.03
CA GLY A 129 20.01 9.61 5.36
C GLY A 129 19.23 9.05 4.18
N SER A 130 19.94 8.46 3.24
CA SER A 130 19.36 7.71 2.14
C SER A 130 20.34 6.66 1.62
N GLY A 131 19.85 5.58 1.01
CA GLY A 131 20.69 4.54 0.42
C GLY A 131 19.87 3.41 -0.20
N LEU A 132 20.56 2.50 -0.87
CA LEU A 132 19.94 1.27 -1.39
C LEU A 132 19.75 0.26 -0.26
N SER A 133 18.72 -0.58 -0.37
CA SER A 133 18.46 -1.64 0.60
C SER A 133 19.60 -2.69 0.63
N SER A 134 20.37 -2.80 -0.45
CA SER A 134 21.55 -3.67 -0.52
C SER A 134 22.78 -3.10 0.21
N GLU A 135 22.80 -1.80 0.49
CA GLU A 135 23.92 -1.10 1.11
C GLU A 135 23.73 -0.87 2.62
N LEU A 136 22.47 -0.80 3.06
CA LEU A 136 22.12 -0.51 4.43
C LEU A 136 21.75 -1.78 5.20
N GLY A 137 22.49 -2.08 6.25
CA GLY A 137 22.18 -3.18 7.14
C GLY A 137 20.93 -2.91 8.01
N GLY A 138 20.40 -3.96 8.64
CA GLY A 138 19.21 -3.83 9.50
C GLY A 138 19.42 -2.86 10.66
N GLU A 139 20.60 -2.86 11.26
CA GLU A 139 20.93 -1.94 12.35
C GLU A 139 21.02 -0.48 11.89
N ASP A 140 21.50 -0.24 10.66
CA ASP A 140 21.54 1.12 10.10
C ASP A 140 20.14 1.65 9.86
N VAL A 141 19.27 0.81 9.27
CA VAL A 141 17.86 1.15 9.03
C VAL A 141 17.17 1.47 10.35
N LYS A 142 17.34 0.61 11.36
CA LYS A 142 16.74 0.80 12.69
C LYS A 142 17.21 2.10 13.34
N ARG A 143 18.52 2.36 13.33
CA ARG A 143 19.12 3.58 13.89
C ARG A 143 18.60 4.84 13.21
N LEU A 144 18.54 4.85 11.87
CA LEU A 144 18.06 5.99 11.09
C LEU A 144 16.56 6.21 11.26
N MET A 145 15.76 5.14 11.37
CA MET A 145 14.33 5.24 11.63
C MET A 145 14.00 5.75 13.04
N SER A 146 14.89 5.53 14.02
CA SER A 146 14.77 6.12 15.37
C SER A 146 15.29 7.56 15.47
N GLY A 147 15.49 8.24 14.33
CA GLY A 147 16.00 9.61 14.31
C GLY A 147 17.50 9.74 14.61
N GLY A 148 18.25 8.63 14.54
CA GLY A 148 19.69 8.59 14.86
C GLY A 148 19.99 8.58 16.36
N ALA A 149 18.98 8.72 17.21
CA ALA A 149 19.16 8.65 18.67
C ALA A 149 19.55 7.23 19.10
N LYS A 150 20.48 7.12 20.02
CA LYS A 150 20.74 5.86 20.71
C LYS A 150 19.66 5.66 21.77
N ILE A 151 19.26 4.42 22.02
CA ILE A 151 18.29 4.08 23.09
C ILE A 151 18.73 4.66 24.44
N GLY A 152 20.06 4.78 24.69
CA GLY A 152 20.60 5.41 25.88
C GLY A 152 20.30 6.90 26.00
N ASP A 153 20.25 7.63 24.88
CA ASP A 153 19.94 9.06 24.88
C ASP A 153 18.46 9.29 25.23
N LEU A 154 17.57 8.43 24.70
CA LEU A 154 16.14 8.45 25.03
C LEU A 154 15.86 8.02 26.49
N ALA A 155 16.61 7.06 27.01
CA ALA A 155 16.50 6.65 28.42
C ALA A 155 16.90 7.77 29.36
N GLN A 156 17.91 8.57 28.99
CA GLN A 156 18.38 9.71 29.76
C GLN A 156 17.37 10.87 29.76
N GLU A 157 16.69 11.12 28.63
CA GLU A 157 15.60 12.11 28.56
C GLU A 157 14.37 11.70 29.39
N LEU A 158 14.13 10.41 29.57
CA LEU A 158 13.02 9.89 30.37
C LEU A 158 13.37 9.76 31.87
N GLU A 159 14.57 10.15 32.29
CA GLU A 159 15.06 10.01 33.68
C GLU A 159 14.94 8.58 34.26
N LEU A 160 15.12 7.56 33.41
CA LEU A 160 15.06 6.13 33.76
C LEU A 160 16.43 5.55 34.09
#